data_3708480629f9aaa8f85ed81c48301ffc
#
_entry.id   3708480629f9aaa8f85ed81c48301ffc
#
_cell.length_a   1.000
_cell.length_b   1.000
_cell.length_c   1.000
_cell.angle_alpha   90.00
_cell.angle_beta   90.00
_cell.angle_gamma   90.00
#
_symmetry.space_group_name_H-M   'P 1'
#
loop_
_entity.id
_entity.type
_entity.pdbx_description
1 polymer ?
#
loop_
_entity_poly.entity_id
_entity_poly.type
_entity_poly.pdbx_seq_one_letter_code
_entity_poly.pdbx_strand_id
1 'polypeptide(L)' 'MQPEESGYKGPCPKCGSSDANHHYPDGQTHCFSCDHHTFP' A
#
# COMPACT_ATOMS: atom_id res chain seq x y z
N MET A 1 -8.39 16.12 11.80
CA MET A 1 -8.11 15.73 11.60
C MET A 1 -7.80 14.70 11.23
N GLN A 2 -7.73 14.00 10.93
CA GLN A 2 -7.45 13.14 10.70
C GLN A 2 -6.89 12.58 10.11
N PRO A 3 -6.62 12.50 10.18
CA PRO A 3 -5.73 11.99 9.49
C PRO A 3 -5.70 10.68 9.19
N GLU A 4 -6.11 10.26 9.02
CA GLU A 4 -6.17 9.22 8.71
C GLU A 4 -5.51 8.67 7.83
N GLU A 5 -5.03 9.09 7.24
CA GLU A 5 -4.43 8.60 6.42
C GLU A 5 -3.27 8.39 6.63
N SER A 6 -2.90 7.87 7.32
CA SER A 6 -1.68 7.52 7.58
C SER A 6 -1.18 6.63 6.54
N GLY A 7 -0.15 6.69 5.99
CA GLY A 7 0.35 5.86 4.93
C GLY A 7 0.33 6.56 3.60
N TYR A 8 0.76 5.89 2.56
CA TYR A 8 0.84 6.47 1.23
C TYR A 8 0.76 5.37 0.19
N LYS A 9 0.48 5.75 -1.05
CA LYS A 9 0.38 4.80 -2.15
C LYS A 9 1.65 4.84 -2.99
N GLY A 10 2.05 3.68 -3.48
CA GLY A 10 3.25 3.58 -4.29
C GLY A 10 3.14 2.46 -5.30
N PRO A 11 4.21 2.19 -6.03
CA PRO A 11 4.20 1.15 -7.05
C PRO A 11 4.18 -0.23 -6.43
N CYS A 12 3.48 -1.14 -7.06
CA CYS A 12 3.42 -2.53 -6.62
C CYS A 12 4.46 -3.34 -7.39
N PRO A 13 5.42 -3.96 -6.71
CA PRO A 13 6.44 -4.73 -7.41
C PRO A 13 5.93 -6.04 -7.97
N LYS A 14 4.75 -6.49 -7.54
CA LYS A 14 4.21 -7.75 -8.04
C LYS A 14 3.46 -7.57 -9.35
N CYS A 15 2.60 -6.59 -9.44
CA CYS A 15 1.80 -6.41 -10.64
C CYS A 15 2.22 -5.21 -11.48
N GLY A 16 3.16 -4.41 -11.00
CA GLY A 16 3.65 -3.30 -11.77
C GLY A 16 2.75 -2.07 -11.77
N SER A 17 1.76 -2.04 -10.89
CA SER A 17 0.90 -0.87 -10.81
C SER A 17 1.70 0.35 -10.36
N SER A 18 1.31 1.52 -10.81
CA SER A 18 2.04 2.73 -10.47
C SER A 18 1.74 3.24 -9.06
N ASP A 19 0.53 3.00 -8.56
CA ASP A 19 0.18 3.51 -7.24
C ASP A 19 -0.88 2.69 -6.54
N ALA A 20 -1.02 1.43 -6.87
CA ALA A 20 -2.02 0.58 -6.23
C ALA A 20 -1.55 -0.03 -4.92
N ASN A 21 -0.28 0.10 -4.59
CA ASN A 21 0.27 -0.48 -3.38
C ASN A 21 0.23 0.53 -2.25
N HIS A 22 -0.64 0.30 -1.28
CA HIS A 22 -0.82 1.22 -0.17
C HIS A 22 0.08 0.81 0.99
N HIS A 23 0.91 1.75 1.46
CA HIS A 23 1.82 1.52 2.57
C HIS A 23 1.21 2.09 3.84
N TYR A 24 1.08 1.26 4.85
CA TYR A 24 0.48 1.68 6.11
C TYR A 24 1.58 2.01 7.14
N PRO A 25 1.29 2.86 8.10
CA PRO A 25 2.30 3.29 9.06
C PRO A 25 2.80 2.18 9.98
N ASP A 26 2.06 1.09 10.10
CA ASP A 26 2.50 -0.02 10.93
C ASP A 26 3.43 -0.97 10.19
N GLY A 27 3.73 -0.69 8.93
CA GLY A 27 4.66 -1.51 8.15
C GLY A 27 4.00 -2.46 7.17
N GLN A 28 2.67 -2.53 7.17
CA GLN A 28 1.97 -3.39 6.22
C GLN A 28 1.83 -2.70 4.88
N THR A 29 1.68 -3.48 3.83
CA THR A 29 1.34 -2.94 2.51
C THR A 29 0.27 -3.79 1.89
N HIS A 30 -0.56 -3.18 1.06
CA HIS A 30 -1.64 -3.89 0.40
C HIS A 30 -1.82 -3.31 -1.00
N CYS A 31 -1.71 -4.14 -2.01
CA CYS A 31 -1.92 -3.73 -3.39
C CYS A 31 -3.37 -4.01 -3.77
N PHE A 32 -4.08 -2.96 -4.18
CA PHE A 32 -5.49 -3.13 -4.54
C PHE A 32 -5.66 -3.66 -5.96
N SER A 33 -4.59 -3.69 -6.73
CA SER A 33 -4.66 -4.19 -8.10
C SER A 33 -4.53 -5.70 -8.15
N CYS A 34 -3.54 -6.26 -7.47
CA CYS A 34 -3.31 -7.70 -7.48
C CYS A 34 -3.59 -8.35 -6.13
N ASP A 35 -4.07 -7.56 -5.17
CA ASP A 35 -4.43 -8.05 -3.84
C ASP A 35 -3.24 -8.62 -3.09
N HIS A 36 -2.04 -8.16 -3.40
CA HIS A 36 -0.84 -8.59 -2.70
C HIS A 36 -0.75 -7.87 -1.35
N HIS A 37 -0.52 -8.59 -0.29
CA HIS A 37 -0.48 -8.01 1.04
C HIS A 37 0.79 -8.47 1.74
N THR A 38 1.54 -7.54 2.31
CA THR A 38 2.75 -7.89 3.06
C THR A 38 2.63 -7.37 4.48
N PHE A 39 3.38 -7.98 5.38
CA PHE A 39 3.36 -7.63 6.78
C PHE A 39 4.74 -7.14 7.22
N PRO A 40 4.80 -6.38 8.33
CA PRO A 40 6.08 -5.84 8.79
C PRO A 40 7.06 -6.89 9.28
#